data_345ebe7bcab9dcd66c75f8b4cdff3f7c
#
_entry.id   345ebe7bcab9dcd66c75f8b4cdff3f7c
#
_cell.length_a   1.000
_cell.length_b   1.000
_cell.length_c   1.000
_cell.angle_alpha   90.00
_cell.angle_beta   90.00
_cell.angle_gamma   90.00
#
_symmetry.space_group_name_H-M   'P 1'
#
loop_
_entity.id
_entity.type
_entity.pdbx_description
1 polymer ?
#
loop_
_entity_poly.entity_id
_entity_poly.type
_entity_poly.pdbx_seq_one_letter_code
_entity_poly.pdbx_strand_id
1 'polypeptide(L)' 'MYTLLLVDDEEEVTRIIAKKVKWNDLGFSVTGHANNGLKALEMLEEMQPDVVMTDIRMPYMD' A
#
# COMPACT_ATOMS: atom_id res chain seq x y z
N MET A 1 -14.70 7.39 -3.37
CA MET A 1 -13.71 6.83 -2.42
C MET A 1 -12.39 6.66 -3.15
N TYR A 2 -11.30 7.05 -2.53
CA TYR A 2 -9.98 6.94 -3.14
C TYR A 2 -9.41 5.56 -2.94
N THR A 3 -8.75 5.03 -3.96
CA THR A 3 -8.08 3.74 -3.86
C THR A 3 -6.67 3.93 -3.30
N LEU A 4 -6.23 2.99 -2.47
CA LEU A 4 -4.98 3.08 -1.73
C LEU A 4 -4.17 1.79 -1.89
N LEU A 5 -2.90 1.94 -2.22
CA LEU A 5 -1.94 0.84 -2.23
C LEU A 5 -1.01 0.99 -1.03
N LEU A 6 -0.88 -0.07 -0.23
CA LEU A 6 0.05 -0.12 0.89
C LEU A 6 1.34 -0.82 0.45
N VAL A 7 2.48 -0.21 0.76
CA VAL A 7 3.78 -0.78 0.40
C VAL A 7 4.66 -0.80 1.65
N ASP A 8 5.14 -1.98 2.02
CA ASP A 8 6.04 -2.15 3.16
C ASP A 8 6.78 -3.47 2.99
N ASP A 9 8.08 -3.49 3.33
CA ASP A 9 8.88 -4.71 3.24
C ASP A 9 8.50 -5.74 4.30
N GLU A 10 7.78 -5.33 5.34
CA GLU A 10 7.25 -6.25 6.35
C GLU A 10 5.78 -6.53 6.07
N GLU A 11 5.49 -7.70 5.55
CA GLU A 11 4.14 -8.08 5.16
C GLU A 11 3.17 -8.05 6.33
N GLU A 12 3.63 -8.41 7.53
CA GLU A 12 2.77 -8.38 8.71
C GLU A 12 2.32 -6.96 9.04
N VAL A 13 3.19 -5.98 8.84
CA VAL A 13 2.86 -4.57 9.12
C VAL A 13 1.76 -4.09 8.19
N THR A 14 1.87 -4.38 6.89
CA THR A 14 0.83 -3.97 5.94
C THR A 14 -0.50 -4.63 6.25
N ARG A 15 -0.45 -5.89 6.67
CA ARG A 15 -1.65 -6.63 7.02
C ARG A 15 -2.35 -6.03 8.25
N ILE A 16 -1.57 -5.66 9.26
CA ILE A 16 -2.10 -5.05 10.48
C ILE A 16 -2.69 -3.67 10.17
N ILE A 17 -1.98 -2.86 9.42
CA ILE A 17 -2.45 -1.52 9.04
C ILE A 17 -3.75 -1.61 8.24
N ALA A 18 -3.81 -2.56 7.30
CA ALA A 18 -5.01 -2.74 6.49
C ALA A 18 -6.23 -3.10 7.33
N LYS A 19 -6.03 -3.84 8.41
CA LYS A 19 -7.13 -4.29 9.27
C LYS A 19 -7.51 -3.28 10.35
N LYS A 20 -6.51 -2.64 10.97
CA LYS A 20 -6.76 -1.81 12.15
C LYS A 20 -7.22 -0.40 11.83
N VAL A 21 -6.79 0.14 10.71
CA VAL A 21 -7.22 1.48 10.31
C VAL A 21 -8.55 1.36 9.59
N LYS A 22 -9.51 2.19 10.01
CA LYS A 22 -10.83 2.20 9.37
C LYS A 22 -10.78 3.04 8.10
N TRP A 23 -10.16 2.48 7.07
CA TRP A 23 -9.92 3.18 5.81
C TRP A 23 -11.20 3.70 5.17
N ASN A 24 -12.26 2.89 5.19
CA ASN A 24 -13.53 3.31 4.60
C ASN A 24 -14.10 4.55 5.27
N ASP A 25 -13.93 4.68 6.58
CA ASP A 25 -14.41 5.86 7.31
C ASP A 25 -13.61 7.11 6.94
N LEU A 26 -12.38 6.91 6.48
CA LEU A 26 -11.51 8.01 6.05
C LEU A 26 -11.64 8.33 4.57
N GLY A 27 -12.47 7.60 3.85
CA GLY A 27 -12.67 7.81 2.42
C GLY A 27 -11.72 7.04 1.53
N PHE A 28 -11.07 6.00 2.05
CA PHE A 28 -10.11 5.19 1.30
C PHE A 28 -10.56 3.74 1.18
N SER A 29 -10.22 3.14 0.06
CA SER A 29 -10.40 1.72 -0.17
C SER A 29 -9.03 1.10 -0.44
N VAL A 30 -8.58 0.20 0.44
CA VAL A 30 -7.30 -0.48 0.25
C VAL A 30 -7.47 -1.52 -0.84
N THR A 31 -6.84 -1.31 -1.98
CA THR A 31 -6.98 -2.18 -3.15
C THR A 31 -5.89 -3.24 -3.23
N GLY A 32 -4.81 -3.08 -2.47
CA GLY A 32 -3.76 -4.08 -2.46
C GLY A 32 -2.61 -3.67 -1.55
N HIS A 33 -1.67 -4.58 -1.39
CA HIS A 33 -0.44 -4.30 -0.66
C HIS A 33 0.72 -4.99 -1.35
N ALA A 34 1.88 -4.33 -1.33
CA ALA A 34 3.11 -4.84 -1.90
C ALA A 34 4.19 -4.89 -0.83
N ASN A 35 5.09 -5.86 -0.92
CA ASN A 35 6.14 -6.04 0.07
C ASN A 35 7.53 -5.60 -0.42
N ASN A 36 7.61 -5.02 -1.60
CA ASN A 36 8.85 -4.43 -2.11
C ASN A 36 8.52 -3.44 -3.22
N GLY A 37 9.54 -2.67 -3.63
CA GLY A 37 9.36 -1.63 -4.63
C GLY A 37 9.02 -2.16 -6.02
N LEU A 38 9.62 -3.29 -6.40
CA LEU A 38 9.35 -3.87 -7.71
C LEU A 38 7.89 -4.32 -7.83
N LYS A 39 7.39 -5.00 -6.81
CA LYS A 39 5.99 -5.42 -6.80
C LYS A 39 5.06 -4.22 -6.79
N ALA A 40 5.44 -3.17 -6.05
CA ALA A 40 4.66 -1.94 -6.02
C ALA A 40 4.54 -1.32 -7.41
N LEU A 41 5.63 -1.28 -8.17
CA LEU A 41 5.59 -0.74 -9.53
C LEU A 41 4.65 -1.54 -10.44
N GLU A 42 4.68 -2.86 -10.34
CA GLU A 42 3.77 -3.71 -11.10
C GLU A 42 2.32 -3.42 -10.75
N MET A 43 2.04 -3.28 -9.46
CA MET A 43 0.67 -3.01 -8.99
C MET A 43 0.21 -1.61 -9.37
N LEU A 44 1.13 -0.63 -9.40
CA LEU A 44 0.80 0.70 -9.85
C LEU A 44 0.32 0.71 -11.30
N GLU A 45 0.97 -0.09 -12.15
CA GLU A 45 0.57 -0.18 -13.55
C GLU A 45 -0.78 -0.87 -13.72
N GLU A 46 -1.02 -1.93 -12.95
CA GLU A 46 -2.25 -2.71 -13.07
C GLU A 46 -3.45 -2.04 -12.42
N MET A 47 -3.26 -1.49 -11.22
CA MET A 47 -4.37 -1.02 -10.40
C MET A 47 -4.59 0.48 -10.47
N GLN A 48 -3.56 1.24 -10.79
CA GLN A 48 -3.59 2.69 -10.87
C GLN A 48 -4.27 3.32 -9.65
N PRO A 49 -3.73 3.06 -8.43
CA PRO A 49 -4.34 3.60 -7.23
C PRO A 49 -4.21 5.12 -7.15
N ASP A 50 -5.14 5.74 -6.45
CA ASP A 50 -5.10 7.19 -6.26
C ASP A 50 -4.00 7.60 -5.29
N VAL A 51 -3.70 6.76 -4.29
CA VAL A 51 -2.75 7.06 -3.23
C VAL A 51 -1.88 5.84 -2.98
N VAL A 52 -0.60 6.08 -2.71
CA VAL A 52 0.35 5.04 -2.30
C VAL A 52 0.91 5.42 -0.95
N MET A 53 0.75 4.53 0.03
CA MET A 53 1.37 4.71 1.34
C MET A 53 2.54 3.74 1.45
N THR A 54 3.74 4.27 1.63
CA THR A 54 4.95 3.45 1.64
C THR A 54 5.83 3.80 2.84
N ASP A 55 6.54 2.80 3.34
CA ASP A 55 7.57 3.00 4.35
C ASP A 55 8.83 3.55 3.67
N ILE A 56 9.30 4.68 4.13
CA ILE A 56 10.48 5.33 3.56
C ILE A 56 11.77 4.57 3.84
N ARG A 57 11.72 3.57 4.72
CA ARG A 57 12.90 2.77 5.06
C ARG A 57 13.09 1.56 4.17
N MET A 58 12.25 1.39 3.15
CA MET A 58 12.39 0.29 2.21
C MET A 58 13.69 0.41 1.42
N PRO A 59 14.59 -0.58 1.49
CA PRO A 59 15.90 -0.48 0.86
C PRO A 59 15.87 -0.44 -0.66
N TYR A 60 14.79 -0.90 -1.26
CA TYR A 60 14.68 -0.96 -2.73
C TYR A 60 14.00 0.27 -3.33
N MET A 61 13.72 1.26 -2.52
CA MET A 61 13.04 2.48 -2.98
C MET A 61 13.96 3.70 -3.00
N ASP A 62 15.22 3.51 -2.83
CA ASP A 62 16.19 4.59 -2.83
C ASP A 62 16.36 5.25 -4.20
#